data_aca4137b3772050b0b3c47fea2bd2219
#
_entry.id   aca4137b3772050b0b3c47fea2bd2219
#
_cell.length_a   1.000
_cell.length_b   1.000
_cell.length_c   1.000
_cell.angle_alpha   90.00
_cell.angle_beta   90.00
_cell.angle_gamma   90.00
#
_symmetry.space_group_name_H-M   'P 1'
#
loop_
_entity.id
_entity.type
_entity.pdbx_description
1 polymer ?
#
loop_
_entity_poly.entity_id
_entity_poly.type
_entity_poly.pdbx_seq_one_letter_code
_entity_poly.pdbx_strand_id
1 'polypeptide(L)'
;MSVLDRDIPYRNVLMVIPKRRVEKEIPLKKGYSYIPYEDALFEPWCQLQYACNLFDSLEEAKRCLSRFLEEDRAFFEDNFLFVVDEERTLVASAGLWPGHHFEEERLRVHYVAVLEQAQHQGIARAMLSKLCVHYDSIPSRYPLYLATQSQSYAAIFMYSRLGFTPYLGAYKEHTKEESEADWEFVTEILKEKSYSA
;
A
#
# COMPACT_ATOMS: atom_id res chain seq x y z
N MET A 1 -9.26 -1.99 -2.35
CA MET A 1 -8.60 -1.15 -3.37
C MET A 1 -9.55 -1.01 -4.55
N SER A 2 -9.50 0.10 -5.27
CA SER A 2 -10.32 0.27 -6.48
C SER A 2 -10.04 -0.84 -7.50
N VAL A 3 -11.05 -1.23 -8.25
CA VAL A 3 -10.94 -2.15 -9.37
C VAL A 3 -9.85 -1.64 -10.32
N LEU A 4 -8.96 -2.52 -10.75
CA LEU A 4 -7.96 -2.21 -11.77
C LEU A 4 -8.67 -1.88 -13.08
N ASP A 5 -8.38 -0.72 -13.65
CA ASP A 5 -8.83 -0.36 -14.99
C ASP A 5 -7.90 -0.98 -16.03
N ARG A 6 -8.24 -2.19 -16.46
CA ARG A 6 -7.41 -2.99 -17.37
C ARG A 6 -7.38 -2.45 -18.80
N ASP A 7 -8.22 -1.48 -19.15
CA ASP A 7 -8.18 -0.80 -20.45
C ASP A 7 -7.02 0.21 -20.50
N ILE A 8 -6.46 0.58 -19.36
CA ILE A 8 -5.27 1.44 -19.27
C ILE A 8 -4.02 0.57 -19.48
N PRO A 9 -3.11 0.95 -20.40
CA PRO A 9 -1.80 0.30 -20.52
C PRO A 9 -1.05 0.27 -19.19
N TYR A 10 -0.50 -0.88 -18.83
CA TYR A 10 0.25 -1.05 -17.58
C TYR A 10 1.55 -0.23 -17.60
N ARG A 11 1.76 0.56 -16.55
CA ARG A 11 3.00 1.22 -16.21
C ARG A 11 3.24 1.08 -14.72
N ASN A 12 4.39 0.55 -14.33
CA ASN A 12 4.79 0.50 -12.92
C ASN A 12 5.41 1.83 -12.51
N VAL A 13 4.97 2.41 -11.41
CA VAL A 13 5.46 3.69 -10.93
C VAL A 13 5.68 3.67 -9.42
N LEU A 14 6.65 4.45 -8.96
CA LEU A 14 6.92 4.63 -7.53
C LEU A 14 6.41 5.98 -7.05
N MET A 15 5.89 6.01 -5.83
CA MET A 15 5.58 7.25 -5.12
C MET A 15 6.35 7.29 -3.79
N VAL A 16 6.69 8.49 -3.37
CA VAL A 16 7.44 8.73 -2.13
C VAL A 16 6.74 9.76 -1.25
N ILE A 17 6.93 9.63 0.05
CA ILE A 17 6.48 10.61 1.03
C ILE A 17 7.60 10.88 2.05
N PRO A 18 7.99 12.14 2.26
CA PRO A 18 8.97 12.48 3.28
C PRO A 18 8.37 12.31 4.67
N LYS A 19 9.22 12.11 5.67
CA LYS A 19 8.82 12.10 7.09
C LYS A 19 8.08 13.38 7.47
N ARG A 20 7.18 13.26 8.45
CA ARG A 20 6.40 14.36 9.03
C ARG A 20 5.49 15.08 8.03
N ARG A 21 5.22 14.46 6.88
CA ARG A 21 4.26 15.00 5.91
C ARG A 21 2.82 14.76 6.37
N VAL A 22 2.57 13.66 7.05
CA VAL A 22 1.28 13.34 7.69
C VAL A 22 1.42 13.65 9.18
N GLU A 23 0.81 14.73 9.64
CA GLU A 23 1.00 15.22 11.02
C GLU A 23 0.26 14.38 12.06
N LYS A 24 -0.83 13.72 11.68
CA LYS A 24 -1.65 12.92 12.58
C LYS A 24 -2.37 11.79 11.85
N GLU A 25 -2.67 10.75 12.60
CA GLU A 25 -3.48 9.63 12.13
C GLU A 25 -4.91 10.07 11.81
N ILE A 26 -5.44 9.54 10.72
CA ILE A 26 -6.87 9.63 10.40
C ILE A 26 -7.55 8.46 11.10
N PRO A 27 -8.57 8.68 11.94
CA PRO A 27 -9.24 7.59 12.64
C PRO A 27 -10.01 6.69 11.66
N LEU A 28 -10.13 5.42 12.02
CA LEU A 28 -11.08 4.52 11.37
C LEU A 28 -12.51 5.02 11.59
N LYS A 29 -13.36 4.76 10.60
CA LYS A 29 -14.81 4.97 10.75
C LYS A 29 -15.36 4.04 11.84
N LYS A 30 -16.41 4.48 12.55
CA LYS A 30 -17.14 3.64 13.49
C LYS A 30 -17.57 2.32 12.83
N GLY A 31 -17.42 1.22 13.54
CA GLY A 31 -17.68 -0.12 13.07
C GLY A 31 -16.40 -0.87 12.62
N TYR A 32 -15.24 -0.19 12.60
CA TYR A 32 -13.95 -0.81 12.28
C TYR A 32 -12.94 -0.60 13.39
N SER A 33 -12.07 -1.59 13.61
CA SER A 33 -11.05 -1.56 14.66
C SER A 33 -9.73 -2.13 14.17
N TYR A 34 -8.61 -1.58 14.64
CA TYR A 34 -7.31 -2.23 14.50
C TYR A 34 -7.18 -3.36 15.52
N ILE A 35 -6.57 -4.46 15.09
CA ILE A 35 -6.20 -5.57 15.96
C ILE A 35 -4.72 -5.91 15.75
N PRO A 36 -4.02 -6.45 16.77
CA PRO A 36 -2.68 -7.00 16.60
C PRO A 36 -2.72 -8.26 15.72
N TYR A 37 -1.56 -8.63 15.16
CA TYR A 37 -1.41 -9.92 14.52
C TYR A 37 -1.50 -11.05 15.54
N GLU A 38 -2.23 -12.09 15.18
CA GLU A 38 -2.29 -13.38 15.85
C GLU A 38 -2.24 -14.48 14.79
N ASP A 39 -1.74 -15.67 15.11
CA ASP A 39 -1.61 -16.77 14.15
C ASP A 39 -2.97 -17.18 13.52
N ALA A 40 -4.06 -16.94 14.21
CA ALA A 40 -5.41 -17.11 13.66
C ALA A 40 -5.71 -16.22 12.44
N LEU A 41 -4.95 -15.14 12.25
CA LEU A 41 -5.09 -14.24 11.09
C LEU A 41 -4.31 -14.72 9.85
N PHE A 42 -3.53 -15.80 9.94
CA PHE A 42 -2.73 -16.30 8.81
C PHE A 42 -3.60 -16.59 7.58
N GLU A 43 -4.56 -17.48 7.71
CA GLU A 43 -5.47 -17.82 6.59
C GLU A 43 -6.38 -16.64 6.19
N PRO A 44 -7.03 -15.90 7.11
CA PRO A 44 -7.79 -14.69 6.75
C PRO A 44 -6.98 -13.66 5.99
N TRP A 45 -5.71 -13.41 6.35
CA TRP A 45 -4.86 -12.48 5.62
C TRP A 45 -4.57 -12.96 4.19
N CYS A 46 -4.24 -14.24 4.03
CA CYS A 46 -3.99 -14.80 2.70
C CYS A 46 -5.24 -14.70 1.81
N GLN A 47 -6.42 -14.99 2.36
CA GLN A 47 -7.70 -14.85 1.65
C GLN A 47 -7.99 -13.40 1.28
N LEU A 48 -7.77 -12.44 2.19
CA LEU A 48 -7.93 -11.02 1.94
C LEU A 48 -7.04 -10.56 0.78
N GLN A 49 -5.76 -10.92 0.80
CA GLN A 49 -4.81 -10.51 -0.23
C GLN A 49 -5.16 -11.10 -1.61
N TYR A 50 -5.56 -12.37 -1.64
CA TYR A 50 -6.02 -13.04 -2.86
C TYR A 50 -7.31 -12.42 -3.39
N ALA A 51 -8.30 -12.19 -2.54
CA ALA A 51 -9.55 -11.53 -2.92
C ALA A 51 -9.36 -10.10 -3.46
N CYS A 52 -8.29 -9.42 -3.01
CA CYS A 52 -7.90 -8.10 -3.52
C CYS A 52 -6.99 -8.15 -4.76
N ASN A 53 -6.77 -9.32 -5.37
CA ASN A 53 -5.91 -9.54 -6.53
C ASN A 53 -4.45 -9.05 -6.34
N LEU A 54 -3.91 -9.21 -5.13
CA LEU A 54 -2.51 -8.89 -4.83
C LEU A 54 -1.59 -10.10 -4.99
N PHE A 55 -2.17 -11.29 -5.13
CA PHE A 55 -1.49 -12.54 -5.45
C PHE A 55 -2.31 -13.34 -6.47
N ASP A 56 -1.63 -14.09 -7.33
CA ASP A 56 -2.28 -14.92 -8.35
C ASP A 56 -2.88 -16.21 -7.76
N SER A 57 -2.48 -16.59 -6.55
CA SER A 57 -3.00 -17.76 -5.84
C SER A 57 -2.91 -17.61 -4.32
N LEU A 58 -3.75 -18.37 -3.60
CA LEU A 58 -3.67 -18.47 -2.14
C LEU A 58 -2.33 -19.04 -1.67
N GLU A 59 -1.76 -19.97 -2.42
CA GLU A 59 -0.46 -20.59 -2.09
C GLU A 59 0.68 -19.58 -2.17
N GLU A 60 0.61 -18.65 -3.10
CA GLU A 60 1.58 -17.55 -3.18
C GLU A 60 1.44 -16.58 -2.00
N ALA A 61 0.23 -16.22 -1.63
CA ALA A 61 -0.04 -15.40 -0.45
C ALA A 61 0.49 -16.09 0.83
N LYS A 62 0.26 -17.40 0.99
CA LYS A 62 0.77 -18.19 2.11
C LYS A 62 2.29 -18.20 2.16
N ARG A 63 2.96 -18.45 1.03
CA ARG A 63 4.43 -18.41 0.98
C ARG A 63 4.96 -17.02 1.35
N CYS A 64 4.28 -15.97 0.90
CA CYS A 64 4.70 -14.61 1.22
C CYS A 64 4.58 -14.32 2.72
N LEU A 65 3.44 -14.63 3.33
CA LEU A 65 3.25 -14.42 4.77
C LEU A 65 4.20 -15.28 5.61
N SER A 66 4.37 -16.57 5.27
CA SER A 66 5.33 -17.45 5.94
C SER A 66 6.73 -16.85 5.91
N ARG A 67 7.16 -16.31 4.75
CA ARG A 67 8.47 -15.68 4.64
C ARG A 67 8.61 -14.47 5.57
N PHE A 68 7.63 -13.59 5.69
CA PHE A 68 7.69 -12.47 6.63
C PHE A 68 7.84 -12.93 8.07
N LEU A 69 7.07 -13.95 8.47
CA LEU A 69 7.12 -14.49 9.82
C LEU A 69 8.44 -15.23 10.12
N GLU A 70 9.06 -15.85 9.11
CA GLU A 70 10.36 -16.53 9.22
C GLU A 70 11.52 -15.53 9.20
N GLU A 71 11.46 -14.47 8.39
CA GLU A 71 12.52 -13.47 8.27
C GLU A 71 12.61 -12.57 9.52
N ASP A 72 11.51 -11.96 9.91
CA ASP A 72 11.43 -11.10 11.11
C ASP A 72 9.98 -10.95 11.59
N ARG A 73 9.52 -11.91 12.39
CA ARG A 73 8.17 -11.91 12.95
C ARG A 73 7.89 -10.66 13.78
N ALA A 74 8.81 -10.23 14.61
CA ALA A 74 8.62 -9.08 15.48
C ALA A 74 8.45 -7.80 14.66
N PHE A 75 9.27 -7.63 13.63
CA PHE A 75 9.13 -6.50 12.71
C PHE A 75 7.79 -6.55 11.96
N PHE A 76 7.35 -7.72 11.51
CA PHE A 76 6.05 -7.88 10.86
C PHE A 76 4.90 -7.49 11.79
N GLU A 77 4.88 -7.99 13.02
CA GLU A 77 3.84 -7.70 14.02
C GLU A 77 3.77 -6.21 14.38
N ASP A 78 4.91 -5.54 14.46
CA ASP A 78 5.00 -4.11 14.79
C ASP A 78 4.64 -3.19 13.61
N ASN A 79 4.79 -3.67 12.38
CA ASN A 79 4.72 -2.82 11.18
C ASN A 79 3.56 -3.15 10.24
N PHE A 80 2.75 -4.17 10.53
CA PHE A 80 1.55 -4.47 9.76
C PHE A 80 0.27 -4.13 10.54
N LEU A 81 -0.69 -3.57 9.84
CA LEU A 81 -2.01 -3.22 10.36
C LEU A 81 -3.07 -4.20 9.86
N PHE A 82 -3.94 -4.61 10.75
CA PHE A 82 -5.07 -5.48 10.48
C PHE A 82 -6.33 -4.77 10.96
N VAL A 83 -7.33 -4.67 10.08
CA VAL A 83 -8.59 -3.99 10.39
C VAL A 83 -9.71 -5.01 10.30
N VAL A 84 -10.50 -5.09 11.37
CA VAL A 84 -11.71 -5.91 11.45
C VAL A 84 -12.97 -5.05 11.53
N ASP A 85 -14.08 -5.61 11.08
CA ASP A 85 -15.42 -5.06 11.25
C ASP A 85 -16.04 -5.42 12.62
N GLU A 86 -17.33 -5.11 12.82
CA GLU A 86 -18.07 -5.41 14.06
C GLU A 86 -18.24 -6.92 14.32
N GLU A 87 -18.26 -7.73 13.27
CA GLU A 87 -18.31 -9.20 13.37
C GLU A 87 -16.92 -9.84 13.56
N ARG A 88 -15.86 -9.03 13.74
CA ARG A 88 -14.48 -9.49 13.88
C ARG A 88 -13.91 -10.13 12.61
N THR A 89 -14.51 -9.89 11.45
CA THR A 89 -13.99 -10.32 10.15
C THR A 89 -12.82 -9.42 9.73
N LEU A 90 -11.71 -10.00 9.30
CA LEU A 90 -10.59 -9.24 8.72
C LEU A 90 -11.01 -8.65 7.36
N VAL A 91 -11.11 -7.34 7.29
CA VAL A 91 -11.59 -6.63 6.09
C VAL A 91 -10.52 -5.80 5.40
N ALA A 92 -9.42 -5.47 6.09
CA ALA A 92 -8.33 -4.74 5.47
C ALA A 92 -6.99 -5.00 6.17
N SER A 93 -5.90 -4.80 5.42
CA SER A 93 -4.52 -4.87 5.90
C SER A 93 -3.62 -3.97 5.08
N ALA A 94 -2.57 -3.47 5.70
CA ALA A 94 -1.46 -2.79 5.05
C ALA A 94 -0.24 -2.85 5.98
N GLY A 95 0.98 -2.78 5.44
CA GLY A 95 2.16 -2.82 6.30
C GLY A 95 3.37 -2.12 5.71
N LEU A 96 4.41 -1.99 6.53
CA LEU A 96 5.75 -1.56 6.14
C LEU A 96 6.68 -2.76 6.14
N TRP A 97 7.43 -2.90 5.05
CA TRP A 97 8.48 -3.92 4.92
C TRP A 97 9.61 -3.40 4.03
N PRO A 98 10.84 -3.88 4.17
CA PRO A 98 11.91 -3.55 3.24
C PRO A 98 11.51 -3.84 1.79
N GLY A 99 11.75 -2.88 0.90
CA GLY A 99 11.46 -3.04 -0.52
C GLY A 99 12.72 -3.27 -1.34
N HIS A 100 12.56 -3.69 -2.60
CA HIS A 100 13.67 -4.15 -3.45
C HIS A 100 13.92 -3.25 -4.67
N HIS A 101 13.35 -2.03 -4.69
CA HIS A 101 13.47 -1.13 -5.84
C HIS A 101 14.74 -0.27 -5.83
N PHE A 102 15.45 -0.25 -4.72
CA PHE A 102 16.68 0.54 -4.55
C PHE A 102 17.83 -0.35 -4.13
N GLU A 103 19.05 0.12 -4.33
CA GLU A 103 20.27 -0.54 -3.85
C GLU A 103 20.34 -0.52 -2.32
N GLU A 104 19.92 0.60 -1.73
CA GLU A 104 19.85 0.73 -0.28
C GLU A 104 18.52 0.22 0.26
N GLU A 105 18.55 -0.32 1.46
CA GLU A 105 17.34 -0.72 2.15
C GLU A 105 16.46 0.49 2.46
N ARG A 106 15.24 0.45 1.95
CA ARG A 106 14.20 1.46 2.19
C ARG A 106 12.89 0.78 2.51
N LEU A 107 12.18 1.30 3.50
CA LEU A 107 10.85 0.78 3.81
C LEU A 107 9.86 1.18 2.72
N ARG A 108 9.04 0.21 2.37
CA ARG A 108 7.96 0.31 1.40
C ARG A 108 6.63 0.02 2.07
N VAL A 109 5.58 0.74 1.68
CA VAL A 109 4.21 0.34 1.98
C VAL A 109 3.86 -0.89 1.13
N HIS A 110 3.46 -1.97 1.80
CA HIS A 110 3.13 -3.24 1.18
C HIS A 110 1.67 -3.63 1.41
N TYR A 111 1.13 -4.37 0.46
CA TYR A 111 -0.10 -5.15 0.60
C TYR A 111 -1.29 -4.37 1.16
N VAL A 112 -1.53 -3.17 0.61
CA VAL A 112 -2.71 -2.38 0.96
C VAL A 112 -3.95 -3.04 0.35
N ALA A 113 -4.64 -3.81 1.15
CA ALA A 113 -5.84 -4.55 0.79
C ALA A 113 -7.06 -4.05 1.57
N VAL A 114 -8.19 -3.91 0.90
CA VAL A 114 -9.50 -3.64 1.51
C VAL A 114 -10.53 -4.43 0.75
N LEU A 115 -11.27 -5.33 1.43
CA LEU A 115 -12.35 -6.10 0.82
C LEU A 115 -13.38 -5.18 0.17
N GLU A 116 -14.00 -5.62 -0.92
CA GLU A 116 -14.93 -4.82 -1.71
C GLU A 116 -16.06 -4.23 -0.86
N GLN A 117 -16.68 -5.03 0.02
CA GLN A 117 -17.76 -4.58 0.91
C GLN A 117 -17.32 -3.53 1.94
N ALA A 118 -16.02 -3.40 2.22
CA ALA A 118 -15.46 -2.42 3.15
C ALA A 118 -14.81 -1.22 2.44
N GLN A 119 -14.84 -1.18 1.10
CA GLN A 119 -14.33 -0.05 0.33
C GLN A 119 -15.18 1.21 0.52
N HIS A 120 -14.64 2.35 0.10
CA HIS A 120 -15.28 3.68 0.23
C HIS A 120 -15.61 4.11 1.67
N GLN A 121 -15.11 3.40 2.70
CA GLN A 121 -15.26 3.74 4.12
C GLN A 121 -14.05 4.53 4.68
N GLY A 122 -13.06 4.87 3.84
CA GLY A 122 -11.86 5.59 4.26
C GLY A 122 -10.79 4.72 4.95
N ILE A 123 -10.97 3.39 5.02
CA ILE A 123 -10.10 2.46 5.75
C ILE A 123 -8.66 2.51 5.20
N ALA A 124 -8.47 2.42 3.88
CA ALA A 124 -7.12 2.49 3.29
C ALA A 124 -6.41 3.80 3.65
N ARG A 125 -7.14 4.94 3.59
CA ARG A 125 -6.58 6.24 3.96
C ARG A 125 -6.22 6.32 5.44
N ALA A 126 -7.03 5.73 6.32
CA ALA A 126 -6.74 5.64 7.76
C ALA A 126 -5.49 4.80 8.02
N MET A 127 -5.40 3.59 7.45
CA MET A 127 -4.21 2.73 7.57
C MET A 127 -2.95 3.43 7.07
N LEU A 128 -2.99 4.04 5.89
CA LEU A 128 -1.83 4.74 5.32
C LEU A 128 -1.38 5.93 6.17
N SER A 129 -2.33 6.72 6.70
CA SER A 129 -1.97 7.81 7.60
C SER A 129 -1.29 7.31 8.87
N LYS A 130 -1.78 6.20 9.44
CA LYS A 130 -1.18 5.55 10.61
C LYS A 130 0.21 5.01 10.30
N LEU A 131 0.41 4.35 9.16
CA LEU A 131 1.73 3.86 8.72
C LEU A 131 2.71 5.02 8.49
N CYS A 132 2.29 6.14 7.92
CA CYS A 132 3.14 7.33 7.74
C CYS A 132 3.59 7.92 9.08
N VAL A 133 2.65 8.08 10.03
CA VAL A 133 2.96 8.58 11.39
C VAL A 133 3.87 7.60 12.13
N HIS A 134 3.60 6.29 12.02
CA HIS A 134 4.48 5.26 12.59
C HIS A 134 5.89 5.31 11.99
N TYR A 135 5.98 5.44 10.66
CA TYR A 135 7.27 5.56 9.96
C TYR A 135 8.12 6.73 10.44
N ASP A 136 7.52 7.82 10.91
CA ASP A 136 8.25 8.96 11.45
C ASP A 136 9.11 8.61 12.66
N SER A 137 8.72 7.58 13.43
CA SER A 137 9.46 7.06 14.60
C SER A 137 10.60 6.09 14.21
N ILE A 138 10.54 5.49 13.01
CA ILE A 138 11.53 4.51 12.56
C ILE A 138 12.79 5.25 12.07
N PRO A 139 14.00 4.92 12.54
CA PRO A 139 15.23 5.50 12.02
C PRO A 139 15.40 5.21 10.52
N SER A 140 15.33 6.24 9.70
CA SER A 140 15.60 6.16 8.26
C SER A 140 15.94 7.54 7.71
N ARG A 141 16.91 7.59 6.80
CA ARG A 141 17.27 8.82 6.06
C ARG A 141 16.54 8.95 4.73
N TYR A 142 15.86 7.91 4.31
CA TYR A 142 15.12 7.88 3.05
C TYR A 142 13.64 8.21 3.27
N PRO A 143 12.92 8.73 2.28
CA PRO A 143 11.47 8.80 2.33
C PRO A 143 10.83 7.40 2.32
N LEU A 144 9.66 7.27 2.92
CA LEU A 144 8.81 6.09 2.73
C LEU A 144 8.35 6.05 1.28
N TYR A 145 8.29 4.85 0.68
CA TYR A 145 7.83 4.72 -0.69
C TYR A 145 6.76 3.63 -0.85
N LEU A 146 6.08 3.66 -1.98
CA LEU A 146 5.21 2.60 -2.45
C LEU A 146 5.41 2.39 -3.95
N ALA A 147 5.10 1.20 -4.42
CA ALA A 147 4.98 0.88 -5.84
C ALA A 147 3.51 0.70 -6.19
N THR A 148 3.10 1.27 -7.31
CA THR A 148 1.74 1.19 -7.83
C THR A 148 1.79 1.15 -9.35
N GLN A 149 0.65 1.21 -10.00
CA GLN A 149 0.57 1.09 -11.47
C GLN A 149 -0.52 2.02 -12.04
N SER A 150 -0.36 2.39 -13.29
CA SER A 150 -1.29 3.24 -14.04
C SER A 150 -2.76 2.81 -13.92
N GLN A 151 -3.01 1.50 -13.96
CA GLN A 151 -4.34 0.88 -13.84
C GLN A 151 -5.00 1.12 -12.47
N SER A 152 -4.22 1.50 -11.45
CA SER A 152 -4.69 1.81 -10.09
C SER A 152 -4.84 3.31 -9.86
N TYR A 153 -5.27 4.08 -10.86
CA TYR A 153 -5.33 5.55 -10.80
C TYR A 153 -6.09 6.09 -9.57
N ALA A 154 -7.16 5.42 -9.14
CA ALA A 154 -7.89 5.83 -7.93
C ALA A 154 -7.06 5.68 -6.65
N ALA A 155 -6.19 4.66 -6.58
CA ALA A 155 -5.24 4.53 -5.49
C ALA A 155 -4.17 5.64 -5.56
N ILE A 156 -3.68 5.98 -6.76
CA ILE A 156 -2.73 7.08 -6.95
C ILE A 156 -3.33 8.41 -6.47
N PHE A 157 -4.60 8.70 -6.79
CA PHE A 157 -5.31 9.87 -6.25
C PHE A 157 -5.36 9.86 -4.72
N MET A 158 -5.65 8.72 -4.11
CA MET A 158 -5.69 8.60 -2.66
C MET A 158 -4.31 8.84 -2.03
N TYR A 159 -3.25 8.25 -2.59
CA TYR A 159 -1.86 8.46 -2.13
C TYR A 159 -1.44 9.92 -2.26
N SER A 160 -1.75 10.56 -3.38
CA SER A 160 -1.44 11.98 -3.61
C SER A 160 -2.14 12.90 -2.59
N ARG A 161 -3.40 12.59 -2.21
CA ARG A 161 -4.13 13.34 -1.17
C ARG A 161 -3.55 13.18 0.23
N LEU A 162 -2.78 12.12 0.49
CA LEU A 162 -2.01 11.93 1.73
C LEU A 162 -0.66 12.64 1.70
N GLY A 163 -0.22 13.08 0.52
CA GLY A 163 1.04 13.79 0.34
C GLY A 163 2.14 12.98 -0.30
N PHE A 164 1.85 11.77 -0.79
CA PHE A 164 2.78 11.06 -1.66
C PHE A 164 2.94 11.79 -2.99
N THR A 165 4.14 11.84 -3.49
CA THR A 165 4.49 12.46 -4.78
C THR A 165 5.15 11.45 -5.71
N PRO A 166 5.10 11.64 -7.03
CA PRO A 166 5.87 10.85 -7.98
C PRO A 166 7.35 10.74 -7.62
N TYR A 167 7.93 9.57 -7.77
CA TYR A 167 9.37 9.40 -7.76
C TYR A 167 9.87 9.41 -9.21
N LEU A 168 10.69 10.40 -9.55
CA LEU A 168 11.18 10.64 -10.90
C LEU A 168 12.66 10.28 -11.08
N GLY A 169 13.26 9.62 -10.09
CA GLY A 169 14.65 9.18 -10.15
C GLY A 169 14.80 7.78 -10.73
N ALA A 170 16.05 7.38 -10.95
CA ALA A 170 16.36 6.00 -11.28
C ALA A 170 16.10 5.07 -10.10
N TYR A 171 15.63 3.87 -10.38
CA TYR A 171 15.53 2.77 -9.43
C TYR A 171 15.85 1.46 -10.16
N LYS A 172 15.99 0.35 -9.42
CA LYS A 172 16.33 -0.94 -9.98
C LYS A 172 15.46 -1.25 -11.21
N GLU A 173 16.09 -1.57 -12.33
CA GLU A 173 15.44 -1.88 -13.60
C GLU A 173 14.75 -0.70 -14.32
N HIS A 174 14.85 0.53 -13.79
CA HIS A 174 14.32 1.73 -14.43
C HIS A 174 15.34 2.86 -14.39
N THR A 175 15.58 3.46 -15.55
CA THR A 175 16.34 4.71 -15.64
C THR A 175 15.50 5.89 -15.16
N LYS A 176 16.13 7.03 -14.98
CA LYS A 176 15.41 8.27 -14.64
C LYS A 176 14.46 8.67 -15.77
N GLU A 177 14.90 8.57 -17.02
CA GLU A 177 14.13 8.92 -18.21
C GLU A 177 12.88 8.04 -18.36
N GLU A 178 13.00 6.74 -18.07
CA GLU A 178 11.85 5.82 -18.05
C GLU A 178 10.86 6.16 -16.95
N SER A 179 11.33 6.48 -15.74
CA SER A 179 10.48 6.91 -14.63
C SER A 179 9.71 8.20 -14.95
N GLU A 180 10.39 9.18 -15.57
CA GLU A 180 9.77 10.44 -16.01
C GLU A 180 8.70 10.18 -17.06
N ALA A 181 8.99 9.35 -18.08
CA ALA A 181 8.05 9.01 -19.14
C ALA A 181 6.82 8.25 -18.63
N ASP A 182 7.01 7.29 -17.72
CA ASP A 182 5.91 6.55 -17.11
C ASP A 182 5.01 7.48 -16.26
N TRP A 183 5.59 8.43 -15.53
CA TRP A 183 4.82 9.40 -14.78
C TRP A 183 4.13 10.45 -15.65
N GLU A 184 4.70 10.84 -16.77
CA GLU A 184 4.04 11.68 -17.76
C GLU A 184 2.76 10.98 -18.27
N PHE A 185 2.88 9.72 -18.69
CA PHE A 185 1.74 8.89 -19.08
C PHE A 185 0.66 8.80 -17.98
N VAL A 186 1.06 8.47 -16.75
CA VAL A 186 0.13 8.37 -15.60
C VAL A 186 -0.55 9.70 -15.33
N THR A 187 0.17 10.81 -15.47
CA THR A 187 -0.39 12.16 -15.25
C THR A 187 -1.51 12.48 -16.24
N GLU A 188 -1.37 12.09 -17.50
CA GLU A 188 -2.44 12.26 -18.51
C GLU A 188 -3.68 11.43 -18.15
N ILE A 189 -3.51 10.17 -17.74
CA ILE A 189 -4.60 9.33 -17.25
C ILE A 189 -5.32 9.99 -16.06
N LEU A 190 -4.56 10.51 -15.08
CA LEU A 190 -5.13 11.18 -13.93
C LEU A 190 -5.95 12.44 -14.31
N LYS A 191 -5.50 13.21 -15.29
CA LYS A 191 -6.25 14.35 -15.82
C LYS A 191 -7.57 13.88 -16.46
N GLU A 192 -7.54 12.91 -17.37
CA GLU A 192 -8.72 12.37 -18.03
C GLU A 192 -9.75 11.84 -17.03
N LYS A 193 -9.31 11.05 -16.04
CA LYS A 193 -10.20 10.46 -15.02
C LYS A 193 -10.73 11.51 -14.03
N SER A 194 -10.03 12.63 -13.79
CA SER A 194 -10.49 13.70 -12.91
C SER A 194 -11.62 14.54 -13.55
N TYR A 195 -11.72 14.60 -14.87
CA TYR A 195 -12.80 15.26 -15.58
C TYR A 195 -14.06 14.40 -15.74
N SER A 196 -13.94 13.09 -15.46
CA SER A 196 -15.03 12.12 -15.63
C SER A 196 -15.72 11.74 -14.31
N ALA A 197 -15.27 12.30 -13.18
CA ALA A 197 -15.77 12.06 -11.83
C ALA A 197 -16.54 13.29 -11.31
#